data_79b058fc98933a073df6a2cea8a23642
#
_entry.id   79b058fc98933a073df6a2cea8a23642
#
_cell.length_a   1.000
_cell.length_b   1.000
_cell.length_c   1.000
_cell.angle_alpha   90.00
_cell.angle_beta   90.00
_cell.angle_gamma   90.00
#
_symmetry.space_group_name_H-M   'P 1'
#
loop_
_entity.id
_entity.type
_entity.pdbx_description
1 polymer ?
#
loop_
_entity_poly.entity_id
_entity_poly.type
_entity_poly.pdbx_seq_one_letter_code
_entity_poly.pdbx_strand_id
1 'polypeptide(L)'
;MFETVGVMAVSACILQMVYEKIEKQRPVVDYTEENKKFREQKEQEAKEWSVQILPYLEKEKEQRSEPPVICVENLTMRFRIATNNVSGIKEYLIQTLRKQMSYKELYALNRINFNVYRGEIVGVIGTNGSGKSTLLKIVSGALNPTSGRVVVDQRKVQLLTLGTGFDFELSAKENVYLNGAIIGYSKAFIDEHYQEIVDFAELEGFMEEKVKNFSSGMVSRLGFSIATVAGAAEILILDEVLSVGDEFFRKKSLARIKELIHGGSTVLMVSHGMQTIIDNCTKVVWIEQGNMRMIGEPRIVCKAYRSQYNE
;
A
#
# COMPACT_ATOMS: atom_id res chain seq x y z
N MET A 1 -33.10 -5.53 22.84
CA MET A 1 -32.31 -4.67 21.94
C MET A 1 -30.90 -5.22 21.66
N PHE A 2 -30.24 -5.95 22.57
CA PHE A 2 -28.90 -6.55 22.35
C PHE A 2 -28.94 -7.84 21.53
N GLU A 3 -30.01 -8.60 21.51
CA GLU A 3 -30.10 -9.86 20.72
C GLU A 3 -30.25 -9.61 19.22
N THR A 4 -30.87 -8.53 18.79
CA THR A 4 -31.04 -8.21 17.36
C THR A 4 -29.76 -7.73 16.70
N VAL A 5 -28.86 -7.08 17.42
CA VAL A 5 -27.55 -6.63 16.90
C VAL A 5 -26.60 -7.83 16.71
N GLY A 6 -26.62 -8.79 17.63
CA GLY A 6 -25.83 -10.01 17.51
C GLY A 6 -26.23 -10.88 16.30
N VAL A 7 -27.53 -11.00 16.03
CA VAL A 7 -28.03 -11.77 14.88
C VAL A 7 -27.65 -11.10 13.54
N MET A 8 -27.70 -9.78 13.45
CA MET A 8 -27.28 -9.06 12.24
C MET A 8 -25.78 -9.16 11.98
N ALA A 9 -24.96 -9.08 13.02
CA ALA A 9 -23.50 -9.22 12.87
C ALA A 9 -23.08 -10.64 12.45
N VAL A 10 -23.72 -11.66 13.02
CA VAL A 10 -23.50 -13.07 12.65
C VAL A 10 -23.98 -13.32 11.21
N SER A 11 -25.11 -12.76 10.81
CA SER A 11 -25.62 -12.85 9.42
C SER A 11 -24.69 -12.19 8.42
N ALA A 12 -24.11 -11.02 8.74
CA ALA A 12 -23.14 -10.34 7.88
C ALA A 12 -21.85 -11.14 7.74
N CYS A 13 -21.35 -11.72 8.83
CA CYS A 13 -20.14 -12.55 8.81
C CYS A 13 -20.35 -13.86 8.02
N ILE A 14 -21.52 -14.50 8.16
CA ILE A 14 -21.87 -15.70 7.37
C ILE A 14 -22.03 -15.34 5.90
N LEU A 15 -22.68 -14.22 5.56
CA LEU A 15 -22.80 -13.73 4.19
C LEU A 15 -21.43 -13.45 3.57
N GLN A 16 -20.51 -12.86 4.32
CA GLN A 16 -19.15 -12.58 3.86
C GLN A 16 -18.34 -13.88 3.66
N MET A 17 -18.42 -14.83 4.59
CA MET A 17 -17.80 -16.16 4.43
C MET A 17 -18.37 -16.95 3.24
N VAL A 18 -19.68 -16.90 3.04
CA VAL A 18 -20.34 -17.52 1.90
C VAL A 18 -19.94 -16.85 0.60
N TYR A 19 -19.87 -15.52 0.58
CA TYR A 19 -19.41 -14.74 -0.57
C TYR A 19 -17.96 -15.08 -0.93
N GLU A 20 -17.04 -15.08 0.04
CA GLU A 20 -15.64 -15.48 -0.17
C GLU A 20 -15.49 -16.94 -0.64
N LYS A 21 -16.32 -17.85 -0.12
CA LYS A 21 -16.30 -19.26 -0.53
C LYS A 21 -16.84 -19.45 -1.95
N ILE A 22 -17.90 -18.71 -2.31
CA ILE A 22 -18.46 -18.71 -3.67
C ILE A 22 -17.48 -18.08 -4.66
N GLU A 23 -16.78 -17.01 -4.27
CA GLU A 23 -15.80 -16.33 -5.12
C GLU A 23 -14.56 -17.19 -5.36
N LYS A 24 -14.08 -17.93 -4.33
CA LYS A 24 -12.98 -18.90 -4.45
C LYS A 24 -13.34 -20.14 -5.29
N GLN A 25 -14.62 -20.53 -5.36
CA GLN A 25 -15.10 -21.71 -6.10
C GLN A 25 -15.59 -21.38 -7.52
N ARG A 26 -15.70 -20.10 -7.91
CA ARG A 26 -16.07 -19.76 -9.30
C ARG A 26 -14.93 -20.17 -10.24
N PRO A 27 -15.16 -21.11 -11.15
CA PRO A 27 -14.21 -21.34 -12.22
C PRO A 27 -14.04 -20.00 -12.96
N VAL A 28 -12.77 -19.61 -13.17
CA VAL A 28 -12.42 -18.45 -13.98
C VAL A 28 -12.85 -18.75 -15.41
N VAL A 29 -14.09 -18.40 -15.77
CA VAL A 29 -14.56 -18.54 -17.15
C VAL A 29 -13.90 -17.41 -17.93
N ASP A 30 -12.95 -17.78 -18.78
CA ASP A 30 -12.36 -16.91 -19.77
C ASP A 30 -13.39 -16.61 -20.85
N TYR A 31 -13.95 -15.40 -20.83
CA TYR A 31 -15.05 -15.07 -21.72
C TYR A 31 -14.61 -14.51 -23.08
N THR A 32 -13.32 -14.17 -23.26
CA THR A 32 -12.84 -13.65 -24.53
C THR A 32 -11.44 -14.15 -24.88
N GLU A 33 -11.21 -14.44 -26.15
CA GLU A 33 -9.87 -14.73 -26.69
C GLU A 33 -8.87 -13.59 -26.44
N GLU A 34 -9.37 -12.35 -26.33
CA GLU A 34 -8.56 -11.18 -26.00
C GLU A 34 -7.89 -11.29 -24.64
N ASN A 35 -8.62 -11.75 -23.61
CA ASN A 35 -8.03 -11.93 -22.28
C ASN A 35 -6.99 -13.05 -22.29
N LYS A 36 -7.15 -14.08 -23.12
CA LYS A 36 -6.17 -15.15 -23.26
C LYS A 36 -4.89 -14.62 -23.91
N LYS A 37 -5.00 -13.91 -25.03
CA LYS A 37 -3.86 -13.26 -25.71
C LYS A 37 -3.16 -12.26 -24.79
N PHE A 38 -3.93 -11.49 -24.03
CA PHE A 38 -3.39 -10.52 -23.07
C PHE A 38 -2.60 -11.21 -21.94
N ARG A 39 -3.05 -12.34 -21.44
CA ARG A 39 -2.30 -13.14 -20.47
C ARG A 39 -1.02 -13.69 -21.04
N GLU A 40 -1.06 -14.26 -22.23
CA GLU A 40 0.12 -14.78 -22.94
C GLU A 40 1.16 -13.68 -23.16
N GLN A 41 0.71 -12.49 -23.57
CA GLN A 41 1.57 -11.31 -23.68
C GLN A 41 2.21 -10.93 -22.34
N LYS A 42 1.41 -10.87 -21.26
CA LYS A 42 1.91 -10.54 -19.93
C LYS A 42 2.88 -11.59 -19.36
N GLU A 43 2.68 -12.85 -19.69
CA GLU A 43 3.63 -13.91 -19.34
C GLU A 43 4.95 -13.76 -20.10
N GLN A 44 4.90 -13.39 -21.36
CA GLN A 44 6.09 -13.16 -22.18
C GLN A 44 6.87 -11.94 -21.64
N GLU A 45 6.19 -10.81 -21.40
CA GLU A 45 6.80 -9.62 -20.80
C GLU A 45 7.51 -9.95 -19.47
N ALA A 46 6.85 -10.72 -18.57
CA ALA A 46 7.45 -11.11 -17.31
C ALA A 46 8.70 -11.98 -17.46
N LYS A 47 8.73 -12.89 -18.45
CA LYS A 47 9.90 -13.71 -18.75
C LYS A 47 11.07 -12.86 -19.23
N GLU A 48 10.83 -11.93 -20.15
CA GLU A 48 11.86 -11.03 -20.66
C GLU A 48 12.52 -10.20 -19.58
N TRP A 49 11.73 -9.64 -18.65
CA TRP A 49 12.26 -8.85 -17.54
C TRP A 49 12.94 -9.71 -16.47
N SER A 50 12.47 -10.94 -16.24
CA SER A 50 13.04 -11.84 -15.24
C SER A 50 14.51 -12.20 -15.54
N VAL A 51 14.89 -12.26 -16.80
CA VAL A 51 16.28 -12.55 -17.23
C VAL A 51 17.28 -11.55 -16.66
N GLN A 52 16.91 -10.28 -16.52
CA GLN A 52 17.79 -9.24 -15.97
C GLN A 52 17.75 -9.18 -14.43
N ILE A 53 16.61 -9.55 -13.84
CA ILE A 53 16.34 -9.39 -12.41
C ILE A 53 16.82 -10.58 -11.60
N LEU A 54 16.61 -11.81 -12.09
CA LEU A 54 16.97 -13.02 -11.34
C LEU A 54 18.45 -13.12 -10.96
N PRO A 55 19.42 -12.83 -11.86
CA PRO A 55 20.83 -12.86 -11.49
C PRO A 55 21.20 -11.87 -10.38
N TYR A 56 20.55 -10.70 -10.34
CA TYR A 56 20.74 -9.73 -9.26
C TYR A 56 20.27 -10.30 -7.92
N LEU A 57 19.08 -10.93 -7.89
CA LEU A 57 18.50 -11.50 -6.67
C LEU A 57 19.28 -12.72 -6.16
N GLU A 58 19.81 -13.55 -7.06
CA GLU A 58 20.68 -14.68 -6.71
C GLU A 58 21.97 -14.19 -6.05
N LYS A 59 22.66 -13.25 -6.70
CA LYS A 59 23.85 -12.63 -6.16
C LYS A 59 23.62 -11.93 -4.80
N GLU A 60 22.48 -11.23 -4.66
CA GLU A 60 22.10 -10.60 -3.40
C GLU A 60 21.92 -11.64 -2.29
N LYS A 61 21.27 -12.78 -2.59
CA LYS A 61 21.08 -13.89 -1.65
C LYS A 61 22.39 -14.52 -1.19
N GLU A 62 23.34 -14.71 -2.11
CA GLU A 62 24.66 -15.26 -1.80
C GLU A 62 25.50 -14.34 -0.91
N GLN A 63 25.33 -13.02 -1.04
CA GLN A 63 26.06 -12.02 -0.27
C GLN A 63 25.49 -11.76 1.12
N ARG A 64 24.30 -12.24 1.43
CA ARG A 64 23.60 -11.99 2.70
C ARG A 64 23.58 -13.26 3.56
N SER A 65 23.97 -13.10 4.83
CA SER A 65 23.91 -14.17 5.84
C SER A 65 22.54 -14.28 6.51
N GLU A 66 21.76 -13.20 6.52
CA GLU A 66 20.45 -13.14 7.16
C GLU A 66 19.31 -13.28 6.14
N PRO A 67 18.17 -13.89 6.51
CA PRO A 67 17.02 -13.96 5.63
C PRO A 67 16.41 -12.55 5.43
N PRO A 68 15.74 -12.31 4.29
CA PRO A 68 15.04 -11.07 4.07
C PRO A 68 13.87 -10.91 5.04
N VAL A 69 13.60 -9.68 5.49
CA VAL A 69 12.43 -9.35 6.34
C VAL A 69 11.17 -9.13 5.51
N ILE A 70 11.32 -8.77 4.22
CA ILE A 70 10.24 -8.80 3.22
C ILE A 70 10.76 -9.60 2.04
N CYS A 71 10.05 -10.67 1.68
CA CYS A 71 10.34 -11.48 0.49
C CYS A 71 9.12 -11.47 -0.43
N VAL A 72 9.30 -10.98 -1.65
CA VAL A 72 8.26 -10.92 -2.68
C VAL A 72 8.61 -11.92 -3.79
N GLU A 73 7.76 -12.91 -4.01
CA GLU A 73 8.02 -14.00 -4.95
C GLU A 73 6.88 -14.14 -5.96
N ASN A 74 7.20 -13.94 -7.23
CA ASN A 74 6.29 -14.07 -8.38
C ASN A 74 4.94 -13.36 -8.17
N LEU A 75 4.99 -12.20 -7.48
CA LEU A 75 3.81 -11.48 -7.05
C LEU A 75 3.02 -10.96 -8.25
N THR A 76 1.80 -11.42 -8.39
CA THR A 76 0.88 -10.97 -9.44
C THR A 76 -0.43 -10.48 -8.83
N MET A 77 -0.86 -9.29 -9.26
CA MET A 77 -2.16 -8.74 -8.92
C MET A 77 -2.93 -8.39 -10.17
N ARG A 78 -4.08 -9.04 -10.35
CA ARG A 78 -4.96 -8.88 -11.49
C ARG A 78 -6.34 -8.43 -11.04
N PHE A 79 -6.78 -7.30 -11.56
CA PHE A 79 -8.14 -6.82 -11.40
C PHE A 79 -9.01 -7.21 -12.58
N ARG A 80 -10.29 -7.45 -12.34
CA ARG A 80 -11.31 -7.64 -13.36
C ARG A 80 -12.24 -6.44 -13.36
N ILE A 81 -12.28 -5.74 -14.46
CA ILE A 81 -13.12 -4.57 -14.65
C ILE A 81 -14.28 -4.98 -15.54
N ALA A 82 -15.51 -4.89 -15.03
CA ALA A 82 -16.70 -5.12 -15.84
C ALA A 82 -16.75 -4.08 -16.96
N THR A 83 -16.92 -4.52 -18.21
CA THR A 83 -17.01 -3.65 -19.38
C THR A 83 -18.43 -3.22 -19.68
N ASN A 84 -19.42 -3.90 -19.10
CA ASN A 84 -20.83 -3.55 -19.25
C ASN A 84 -21.24 -2.52 -18.22
N ASN A 85 -21.90 -1.44 -18.65
CA ASN A 85 -22.53 -0.49 -17.74
C ASN A 85 -23.73 -1.16 -17.08
N VAL A 86 -23.58 -1.54 -15.82
CA VAL A 86 -24.63 -2.14 -15.02
C VAL A 86 -25.16 -1.07 -14.08
N SER A 87 -26.39 -0.61 -14.29
CA SER A 87 -27.00 0.49 -13.54
C SER A 87 -27.64 0.07 -12.21
N GLY A 88 -27.69 -1.25 -11.90
CA GLY A 88 -28.29 -1.74 -10.64
C GLY A 88 -28.13 -3.23 -10.38
N ILE A 89 -28.37 -3.64 -9.12
CA ILE A 89 -28.21 -5.03 -8.65
C ILE A 89 -29.07 -6.00 -9.47
N LYS A 90 -30.28 -5.59 -9.87
CA LYS A 90 -31.22 -6.41 -10.67
C LYS A 90 -30.63 -6.70 -12.06
N GLU A 91 -30.06 -5.71 -12.71
CA GLU A 91 -29.43 -5.83 -14.02
C GLU A 91 -28.15 -6.67 -13.94
N TYR A 92 -27.36 -6.48 -12.90
CA TYR A 92 -26.18 -7.31 -12.59
C TYR A 92 -26.55 -8.80 -12.48
N LEU A 93 -27.60 -9.15 -11.73
CA LEU A 93 -28.10 -10.51 -11.59
C LEU A 93 -28.56 -11.10 -12.92
N ILE A 94 -29.33 -10.34 -13.70
CA ILE A 94 -29.85 -10.79 -15.01
C ILE A 94 -28.68 -11.05 -15.99
N GLN A 95 -27.74 -10.13 -16.09
CA GLN A 95 -26.58 -10.27 -16.98
C GLN A 95 -25.67 -11.43 -16.56
N THR A 96 -25.49 -11.63 -15.23
CA THR A 96 -24.74 -12.77 -14.68
C THR A 96 -25.39 -14.09 -15.00
N LEU A 97 -26.72 -14.21 -14.81
CA LEU A 97 -27.48 -15.42 -15.15
C LEU A 97 -27.48 -15.73 -16.65
N ARG A 98 -27.51 -14.69 -17.48
CA ARG A 98 -27.45 -14.83 -18.95
C ARG A 98 -26.03 -15.03 -19.48
N LYS A 99 -24.99 -15.09 -18.62
CA LYS A 99 -23.60 -15.17 -19.02
C LYS A 99 -23.15 -14.07 -19.98
N GLN A 100 -23.75 -12.89 -19.89
CA GLN A 100 -23.49 -11.73 -20.75
C GLN A 100 -22.51 -10.73 -20.16
N MET A 101 -21.96 -11.02 -18.96
CA MET A 101 -20.95 -10.17 -18.31
C MET A 101 -19.60 -10.39 -18.99
N SER A 102 -19.06 -9.35 -19.58
CA SER A 102 -17.67 -9.35 -20.07
C SER A 102 -16.77 -8.55 -19.12
N TYR A 103 -15.54 -9.02 -18.97
CA TYR A 103 -14.56 -8.43 -18.07
C TYR A 103 -13.26 -8.19 -18.83
N LYS A 104 -12.73 -6.99 -18.65
CA LYS A 104 -11.35 -6.66 -19.06
C LYS A 104 -10.42 -6.94 -17.89
N GLU A 105 -9.33 -7.63 -18.17
CA GLU A 105 -8.29 -7.86 -17.15
C GLU A 105 -7.28 -6.71 -17.14
N LEU A 106 -6.91 -6.29 -15.94
CA LEU A 106 -5.86 -5.31 -15.70
C LEU A 106 -4.82 -5.94 -14.77
N TYR A 107 -3.60 -6.08 -15.26
CA TYR A 107 -2.47 -6.50 -14.41
C TYR A 107 -1.88 -5.26 -13.75
N ALA A 108 -2.16 -5.11 -12.45
CA ALA A 108 -1.55 -4.06 -11.65
C ALA A 108 -0.11 -4.43 -11.26
N LEU A 109 0.14 -5.74 -11.06
CA LEU A 109 1.48 -6.30 -10.83
C LEU A 109 1.59 -7.62 -11.59
N ASN A 110 2.75 -7.90 -12.17
CA ASN A 110 3.02 -9.06 -13.01
C ASN A 110 4.35 -9.71 -12.64
N ARG A 111 4.31 -10.80 -11.85
CA ARG A 111 5.45 -11.60 -11.41
C ARG A 111 6.60 -10.78 -10.82
N ILE A 112 6.29 -9.85 -9.92
CA ILE A 112 7.27 -9.03 -9.22
C ILE A 112 8.07 -9.90 -8.24
N ASN A 113 9.40 -9.73 -8.23
CA ASN A 113 10.33 -10.48 -7.38
C ASN A 113 11.37 -9.53 -6.79
N PHE A 114 11.44 -9.39 -5.47
CA PHE A 114 12.53 -8.69 -4.78
C PHE A 114 12.55 -9.05 -3.30
N ASN A 115 13.68 -8.78 -2.65
CA ASN A 115 13.88 -8.94 -1.23
C ASN A 115 14.20 -7.61 -0.57
N VAL A 116 13.82 -7.46 0.70
CA VAL A 116 14.23 -6.35 1.56
C VAL A 116 14.85 -6.95 2.81
N TYR A 117 16.08 -6.57 3.12
CA TYR A 117 16.81 -7.03 4.29
C TYR A 117 16.70 -6.01 5.43
N ARG A 118 16.99 -6.46 6.64
CA ARG A 118 16.92 -5.62 7.84
C ARG A 118 17.78 -4.36 7.68
N GLY A 119 17.18 -3.21 8.01
CA GLY A 119 17.83 -1.90 7.92
C GLY A 119 17.98 -1.34 6.49
N GLU A 120 17.51 -2.05 5.46
CA GLU A 120 17.47 -1.50 4.10
C GLU A 120 16.36 -0.47 3.93
N ILE A 121 16.63 0.54 3.14
CA ILE A 121 15.66 1.53 2.67
C ILE A 121 15.47 1.31 1.18
N VAL A 122 14.35 0.68 0.82
CA VAL A 122 14.03 0.33 -0.57
C VAL A 122 13.04 1.31 -1.16
N GLY A 123 13.48 2.03 -2.19
CA GLY A 123 12.62 2.92 -2.97
C GLY A 123 11.88 2.16 -4.07
N VAL A 124 10.60 2.46 -4.28
CA VAL A 124 9.82 1.96 -5.42
C VAL A 124 9.47 3.12 -6.32
N ILE A 125 9.96 3.10 -7.55
CA ILE A 125 9.74 4.15 -8.55
C ILE A 125 8.95 3.62 -9.75
N GLY A 126 8.37 4.53 -10.53
CA GLY A 126 7.59 4.24 -11.73
C GLY A 126 6.51 5.29 -11.98
N THR A 127 5.94 5.30 -13.16
CA THR A 127 4.87 6.23 -13.56
C THR A 127 3.59 6.04 -12.74
N ASN A 128 2.67 7.00 -12.81
CA ASN A 128 1.34 6.84 -12.21
C ASN A 128 0.62 5.64 -12.84
N GLY A 129 -0.04 4.83 -12.01
CA GLY A 129 -0.68 3.60 -12.45
C GLY A 129 0.26 2.41 -12.71
N SER A 130 1.57 2.52 -12.42
CA SER A 130 2.51 1.42 -12.62
C SER A 130 2.36 0.25 -11.64
N GLY A 131 1.58 0.41 -10.56
CA GLY A 131 1.33 -0.64 -9.56
C GLY A 131 1.97 -0.41 -8.19
N LYS A 132 2.69 0.71 -7.96
CA LYS A 132 3.39 1.00 -6.70
C LYS A 132 2.51 0.90 -5.46
N SER A 133 1.41 1.64 -5.41
CA SER A 133 0.48 1.62 -4.26
C SER A 133 -0.22 0.26 -4.10
N THR A 134 -0.42 -0.48 -5.19
CA THR A 134 -0.92 -1.87 -5.12
C THR A 134 0.11 -2.79 -4.44
N LEU A 135 1.39 -2.65 -4.79
CA LEU A 135 2.48 -3.38 -4.15
C LEU A 135 2.52 -3.08 -2.64
N LEU A 136 2.50 -1.80 -2.25
CA LEU A 136 2.53 -1.41 -0.84
C LEU A 136 1.34 -1.98 -0.05
N LYS A 137 0.12 -1.95 -0.63
CA LYS A 137 -1.08 -2.52 -0.02
C LYS A 137 -0.98 -4.04 0.15
N ILE A 138 -0.32 -4.75 -0.76
CA ILE A 138 -0.12 -6.19 -0.61
C ILE A 138 0.95 -6.47 0.45
N VAL A 139 2.06 -5.74 0.45
CA VAL A 139 3.12 -5.91 1.46
C VAL A 139 2.60 -5.58 2.86
N SER A 140 1.75 -4.56 3.00
CA SER A 140 1.11 -4.22 4.28
C SER A 140 -0.02 -5.18 4.72
N GLY A 141 -0.39 -6.16 3.88
CA GLY A 141 -1.48 -7.10 4.18
C GLY A 141 -2.89 -6.54 3.94
N ALA A 142 -3.01 -5.30 3.46
CA ALA A 142 -4.31 -4.69 3.16
C ALA A 142 -4.97 -5.27 1.90
N LEU A 143 -4.20 -5.99 1.06
CA LEU A 143 -4.68 -6.59 -0.17
C LEU A 143 -4.03 -7.95 -0.40
N ASN A 144 -4.81 -8.95 -0.77
CA ASN A 144 -4.30 -10.28 -1.13
C ASN A 144 -3.93 -10.34 -2.62
N PRO A 145 -2.78 -10.93 -2.98
CA PRO A 145 -2.38 -11.08 -4.38
C PRO A 145 -3.24 -12.12 -5.10
N THR A 146 -3.31 -12.01 -6.44
CA THR A 146 -3.96 -13.03 -7.28
C THR A 146 -3.13 -14.31 -7.35
N SER A 147 -1.81 -14.20 -7.41
CA SER A 147 -0.86 -15.32 -7.35
C SER A 147 0.52 -14.84 -6.89
N GLY A 148 1.42 -15.79 -6.59
CA GLY A 148 2.67 -15.50 -5.92
C GLY A 148 2.48 -15.31 -4.42
N ARG A 149 3.51 -14.84 -3.73
CA ARG A 149 3.44 -14.62 -2.27
C ARG A 149 4.31 -13.47 -1.81
N VAL A 150 3.92 -12.91 -0.67
CA VAL A 150 4.72 -11.98 0.12
C VAL A 150 4.91 -12.60 1.50
N VAL A 151 6.15 -12.75 1.92
CA VAL A 151 6.52 -13.23 3.26
C VAL A 151 7.03 -12.04 4.05
N VAL A 152 6.28 -11.65 5.07
CA VAL A 152 6.59 -10.56 5.99
C VAL A 152 5.84 -10.78 7.30
N ASP A 153 6.42 -10.43 8.44
CA ASP A 153 5.68 -10.42 9.71
C ASP A 153 4.81 -9.15 9.78
N GLN A 154 3.51 -9.31 9.47
CA GLN A 154 2.54 -8.21 9.41
C GLN A 154 2.42 -7.43 10.72
N ARG A 155 2.73 -8.04 11.87
CA ARG A 155 2.67 -7.38 13.19
C ARG A 155 3.77 -6.33 13.36
N LYS A 156 4.82 -6.39 12.52
CA LYS A 156 5.97 -5.49 12.51
C LYS A 156 5.87 -4.40 11.46
N VAL A 157 4.84 -4.49 10.61
CA VAL A 157 4.62 -3.56 9.50
C VAL A 157 3.74 -2.40 9.94
N GLN A 158 4.23 -1.20 9.76
CA GLN A 158 3.46 0.02 9.89
C GLN A 158 3.35 0.69 8.52
N LEU A 159 2.12 0.83 8.03
CA LEU A 159 1.83 1.58 6.82
C LEU A 159 1.46 3.02 7.19
N LEU A 160 2.31 3.97 6.83
CA LEU A 160 2.00 5.39 6.98
C LEU A 160 1.12 5.85 5.81
N THR A 161 -0.18 5.85 6.05
CA THR A 161 -1.18 6.46 5.17
C THR A 161 -1.80 7.65 5.89
N LEU A 162 -1.83 8.80 5.22
CA LEU A 162 -2.32 10.02 5.85
C LEU A 162 -3.83 10.15 5.68
N GLY A 163 -4.53 10.41 6.78
CA GLY A 163 -5.95 10.76 6.80
C GLY A 163 -6.91 9.64 6.41
N THR A 164 -6.44 8.40 6.29
CA THR A 164 -7.32 7.25 6.09
C THR A 164 -7.93 6.82 7.42
N GLY A 165 -9.25 6.67 7.46
CA GLY A 165 -9.96 6.19 8.64
C GLY A 165 -10.52 7.28 9.56
N PHE A 166 -10.44 8.57 9.19
CA PHE A 166 -11.15 9.61 9.91
C PHE A 166 -12.66 9.54 9.68
N ASP A 167 -13.41 9.63 10.77
CA ASP A 167 -14.84 9.94 10.72
C ASP A 167 -15.03 11.46 10.86
N PHE A 168 -15.50 12.09 9.80
CA PHE A 168 -15.65 13.54 9.74
C PHE A 168 -16.76 14.08 10.66
N GLU A 169 -17.66 13.24 11.16
CA GLU A 169 -18.69 13.63 12.11
C GLU A 169 -18.22 13.59 13.57
N LEU A 170 -17.10 12.94 13.83
CA LEU A 170 -16.45 12.92 15.14
C LEU A 170 -15.53 14.13 15.33
N SER A 171 -15.26 14.47 16.61
CA SER A 171 -14.24 15.46 16.97
C SER A 171 -12.83 15.00 16.60
N ALA A 172 -11.88 15.93 16.54
CA ALA A 172 -10.47 15.60 16.32
C ALA A 172 -9.94 14.66 17.42
N LYS A 173 -10.31 14.90 18.68
CA LYS A 173 -9.98 14.05 19.83
C LYS A 173 -10.50 12.62 19.64
N GLU A 174 -11.78 12.46 19.30
CA GLU A 174 -12.34 11.13 19.04
C GLU A 174 -11.66 10.42 17.89
N ASN A 175 -11.27 11.17 16.85
CA ASN A 175 -10.51 10.64 15.72
C ASN A 175 -9.09 10.23 16.09
N VAL A 176 -8.43 10.86 17.09
CA VAL A 176 -7.14 10.37 17.61
C VAL A 176 -7.28 8.95 18.15
N TYR A 177 -8.32 8.66 18.92
CA TYR A 177 -8.57 7.32 19.44
C TYR A 177 -9.00 6.33 18.35
N LEU A 178 -9.90 6.76 17.47
CA LEU A 178 -10.38 5.91 16.36
C LEU A 178 -9.22 5.53 15.43
N ASN A 179 -8.47 6.52 14.98
CA ASN A 179 -7.38 6.30 14.04
C ASN A 179 -6.21 5.55 14.67
N GLY A 180 -5.87 5.88 15.92
CA GLY A 180 -4.87 5.14 16.69
C GLY A 180 -5.24 3.66 16.87
N ALA A 181 -6.52 3.36 17.13
CA ALA A 181 -7.00 1.97 17.22
C ALA A 181 -6.94 1.25 15.86
N ILE A 182 -7.23 1.93 14.74
CA ILE A 182 -7.07 1.37 13.39
C ILE A 182 -5.61 1.03 13.10
N ILE A 183 -4.67 1.87 13.55
CA ILE A 183 -3.22 1.63 13.43
C ILE A 183 -2.76 0.47 14.34
N GLY A 184 -3.53 0.16 15.39
CA GLY A 184 -3.23 -0.93 16.34
C GLY A 184 -2.72 -0.45 17.69
N TYR A 185 -2.80 0.85 18.00
CA TYR A 185 -2.42 1.38 19.30
C TYR A 185 -3.46 1.04 20.37
N SER A 186 -2.99 0.69 21.58
CA SER A 186 -3.89 0.53 22.73
C SER A 186 -4.39 1.88 23.22
N LYS A 187 -5.57 1.88 23.88
CA LYS A 187 -6.08 3.12 24.50
C LYS A 187 -5.07 3.73 25.48
N ALA A 188 -4.42 2.90 26.31
CA ALA A 188 -3.42 3.36 27.26
C ALA A 188 -2.22 4.05 26.59
N PHE A 189 -1.76 3.52 25.45
CA PHE A 189 -0.71 4.14 24.64
C PHE A 189 -1.15 5.51 24.10
N ILE A 190 -2.40 5.60 23.60
CA ILE A 190 -2.93 6.86 23.10
C ILE A 190 -3.08 7.88 24.24
N ASP A 191 -3.58 7.47 25.40
CA ASP A 191 -3.72 8.35 26.58
C ASP A 191 -2.35 8.93 27.00
N GLU A 192 -1.30 8.11 26.98
CA GLU A 192 0.08 8.51 27.32
C GLU A 192 0.67 9.52 26.32
N HIS A 193 0.40 9.33 25.02
CA HIS A 193 1.00 10.13 23.95
C HIS A 193 0.05 11.19 23.37
N TYR A 194 -1.15 11.35 23.95
CA TYR A 194 -2.17 12.26 23.43
C TYR A 194 -1.66 13.69 23.25
N GLN A 195 -0.98 14.21 24.27
CA GLN A 195 -0.46 15.58 24.23
C GLN A 195 0.63 15.73 23.17
N GLU A 196 1.51 14.75 23.02
CA GLU A 196 2.54 14.77 21.95
C GLU A 196 1.89 14.81 20.56
N ILE A 197 0.80 14.05 20.34
CA ILE A 197 0.05 14.08 19.08
C ILE A 197 -0.50 15.48 18.81
N VAL A 198 -1.15 16.09 19.82
CA VAL A 198 -1.77 17.42 19.70
C VAL A 198 -0.73 18.50 19.44
N ASP A 199 0.37 18.51 20.21
CA ASP A 199 1.46 19.49 20.08
C ASP A 199 2.18 19.37 18.73
N PHE A 200 2.37 18.11 18.27
CA PHE A 200 2.98 17.90 16.95
C PHE A 200 2.07 18.38 15.82
N ALA A 201 0.76 18.14 15.92
CA ALA A 201 -0.22 18.60 14.94
C ALA A 201 -0.45 20.12 14.97
N GLU A 202 -0.11 20.80 16.08
CA GLU A 202 -0.39 22.22 16.33
C GLU A 202 -1.91 22.52 16.28
N LEU A 203 -2.70 21.70 16.99
CA LEU A 203 -4.16 21.74 16.95
C LEU A 203 -4.80 21.88 18.35
N GLU A 204 -4.09 22.39 19.36
CA GLU A 204 -4.53 22.46 20.77
C GLU A 204 -5.92 23.07 20.93
N GLY A 205 -6.21 24.15 20.18
CA GLY A 205 -7.49 24.86 20.26
C GLY A 205 -8.63 24.22 19.48
N PHE A 206 -8.38 23.12 18.73
CA PHE A 206 -9.33 22.55 17.78
C PHE A 206 -9.74 21.11 18.10
N MET A 207 -9.22 20.51 19.17
CA MET A 207 -9.41 19.08 19.43
C MET A 207 -10.85 18.66 19.72
N GLU A 208 -11.68 19.55 20.25
CA GLU A 208 -13.11 19.30 20.48
C GLU A 208 -13.99 19.60 19.25
N GLU A 209 -13.42 20.20 18.20
CA GLU A 209 -14.11 20.49 16.96
C GLU A 209 -14.26 19.24 16.08
N LYS A 210 -15.38 19.16 15.32
CA LYS A 210 -15.59 18.09 14.36
C LYS A 210 -14.62 18.21 13.19
N VAL A 211 -14.06 17.08 12.75
CA VAL A 211 -13.07 17.04 11.64
C VAL A 211 -13.65 17.56 10.31
N LYS A 212 -14.96 17.50 10.10
CA LYS A 212 -15.59 18.12 8.92
C LYS A 212 -15.38 19.63 8.81
N ASN A 213 -15.08 20.30 9.92
CA ASN A 213 -14.78 21.73 9.97
C ASN A 213 -13.31 22.05 9.71
N PHE A 214 -12.45 21.01 9.61
CA PHE A 214 -11.01 21.15 9.40
C PHE A 214 -10.70 21.45 7.94
N SER A 215 -9.62 22.22 7.73
CA SER A 215 -8.97 22.29 6.42
C SER A 215 -8.29 20.96 6.10
N SER A 216 -8.03 20.70 4.82
CA SER A 216 -7.28 19.50 4.41
C SER A 216 -5.89 19.45 5.05
N GLY A 217 -5.27 20.61 5.28
CA GLY A 217 -4.00 20.72 6.01
C GLY A 217 -4.10 20.28 7.46
N MET A 218 -5.15 20.68 8.19
CA MET A 218 -5.38 20.27 9.58
C MET A 218 -5.62 18.76 9.68
N VAL A 219 -6.44 18.19 8.78
CA VAL A 219 -6.67 16.73 8.70
C VAL A 219 -5.36 16.00 8.47
N SER A 220 -4.54 16.48 7.54
CA SER A 220 -3.26 15.86 7.21
C SER A 220 -2.25 15.96 8.37
N ARG A 221 -2.19 17.10 9.08
CA ARG A 221 -1.34 17.28 10.26
C ARG A 221 -1.73 16.31 11.37
N LEU A 222 -3.02 16.22 11.68
CA LEU A 222 -3.52 15.31 12.71
C LEU A 222 -3.21 13.85 12.36
N GLY A 223 -3.52 13.41 11.12
CA GLY A 223 -3.25 12.06 10.66
C GLY A 223 -1.77 11.69 10.70
N PHE A 224 -0.90 12.61 10.29
CA PHE A 224 0.54 12.42 10.37
C PHE A 224 1.04 12.27 11.81
N SER A 225 0.56 13.14 12.71
CA SER A 225 0.96 13.11 14.12
C SER A 225 0.58 11.80 14.79
N ILE A 226 -0.65 11.32 14.56
CA ILE A 226 -1.11 10.02 15.07
C ILE A 226 -0.25 8.88 14.52
N ALA A 227 0.01 8.91 13.21
CA ALA A 227 0.73 7.82 12.54
C ALA A 227 2.21 7.74 12.93
N THR A 228 2.82 8.82 13.42
CA THR A 228 4.26 8.89 13.70
C THR A 228 4.62 8.93 15.18
N VAL A 229 3.64 8.95 16.09
CA VAL A 229 3.87 9.10 17.53
C VAL A 229 4.57 7.89 18.17
N ALA A 230 4.31 6.68 17.69
CA ALA A 230 4.93 5.47 18.25
C ALA A 230 6.43 5.32 17.93
N GLY A 231 7.02 6.27 17.22
CA GLY A 231 8.41 6.16 16.81
C GLY A 231 8.63 5.17 15.66
N ALA A 232 9.83 4.60 15.57
CA ALA A 232 10.24 3.75 14.47
C ALA A 232 9.66 2.32 14.59
N ALA A 233 8.82 1.93 13.65
CA ALA A 233 8.42 0.53 13.48
C ALA A 233 9.59 -0.30 12.95
N GLU A 234 9.58 -1.62 13.15
CA GLU A 234 10.61 -2.51 12.60
C GLU A 234 10.60 -2.51 11.06
N ILE A 235 9.39 -2.45 10.45
CA ILE A 235 9.17 -2.31 9.02
C ILE A 235 8.22 -1.14 8.77
N LEU A 236 8.70 -0.14 8.06
CA LEU A 236 7.96 1.08 7.75
C LEU A 236 7.64 1.14 6.25
N ILE A 237 6.37 1.30 5.92
CA ILE A 237 5.92 1.50 4.54
C ILE A 237 5.44 2.95 4.38
N LEU A 238 6.06 3.67 3.45
CA LEU A 238 5.77 5.08 3.15
C LEU A 238 5.18 5.21 1.76
N ASP A 239 3.91 5.58 1.66
CA ASP A 239 3.24 5.87 0.38
C ASP A 239 3.11 7.37 0.20
N GLU A 240 4.04 7.99 -0.54
CA GLU A 240 4.01 9.40 -0.97
C GLU A 240 3.81 10.47 0.16
N VAL A 241 4.06 10.07 1.41
CA VAL A 241 3.75 10.80 2.64
C VAL A 241 4.60 12.08 2.84
N LEU A 242 5.58 12.35 1.95
CA LEU A 242 6.61 13.36 2.17
C LEU A 242 6.15 14.82 1.95
N SER A 243 4.89 15.05 1.58
CA SER A 243 4.37 16.38 1.24
C SER A 243 3.11 16.73 2.03
N VAL A 244 3.20 16.81 3.37
CA VAL A 244 2.05 17.03 4.24
C VAL A 244 2.01 18.45 4.77
N GLY A 245 0.82 19.06 4.76
CA GLY A 245 0.57 20.37 5.37
C GLY A 245 1.17 21.54 4.59
N ASP A 246 1.28 22.67 5.28
CA ASP A 246 1.94 23.87 4.77
C ASP A 246 3.47 23.77 4.81
N GLU A 247 4.16 24.79 4.35
CA GLU A 247 5.62 24.78 4.25
C GLU A 247 6.33 24.56 5.60
N PHE A 248 5.78 25.09 6.70
CA PHE A 248 6.37 24.93 8.04
C PHE A 248 6.19 23.49 8.54
N PHE A 249 4.98 22.98 8.46
CA PHE A 249 4.69 21.59 8.87
C PHE A 249 5.43 20.57 8.00
N ARG A 250 5.64 20.86 6.73
CA ARG A 250 6.43 20.01 5.83
C ARG A 250 7.88 19.87 6.29
N LYS A 251 8.51 20.93 6.80
CA LYS A 251 9.87 20.83 7.38
C LYS A 251 9.90 19.94 8.61
N LYS A 252 8.92 20.12 9.51
CA LYS A 252 8.76 19.35 10.74
C LYS A 252 8.49 17.86 10.46
N SER A 253 7.57 17.57 9.53
CA SER A 253 7.24 16.21 9.13
C SER A 253 8.39 15.50 8.42
N LEU A 254 9.15 16.19 7.56
CA LEU A 254 10.35 15.65 6.93
C LEU A 254 11.45 15.31 7.94
N ALA A 255 11.62 16.11 8.99
CA ALA A 255 12.55 15.81 10.07
C ALA A 255 12.12 14.53 10.80
N ARG A 256 10.84 14.41 11.18
CA ARG A 256 10.30 13.21 11.85
C ARG A 256 10.44 11.96 10.97
N ILE A 257 10.16 12.05 9.66
CA ILE A 257 10.35 10.93 8.74
C ILE A 257 11.82 10.52 8.67
N LYS A 258 12.76 11.47 8.63
CA LYS A 258 14.18 11.16 8.65
C LYS A 258 14.59 10.44 9.94
N GLU A 259 14.07 10.87 11.08
CA GLU A 259 14.28 10.17 12.37
C GLU A 259 13.77 8.73 12.31
N LEU A 260 12.55 8.51 11.79
CA LEU A 260 11.97 7.17 11.62
C LEU A 260 12.80 6.29 10.68
N ILE A 261 13.23 6.85 9.53
CA ILE A 261 14.04 6.15 8.53
C ILE A 261 15.42 5.78 9.09
N HIS A 262 16.08 6.71 9.78
CA HIS A 262 17.43 6.50 10.33
C HIS A 262 17.44 5.84 11.72
N GLY A 263 16.27 5.65 12.33
CA GLY A 263 16.11 4.95 13.61
C GLY A 263 16.34 3.43 13.57
N GLY A 264 16.83 2.89 12.44
CA GLY A 264 17.11 1.46 12.26
C GLY A 264 15.95 0.64 11.70
N SER A 265 14.86 1.30 11.29
CA SER A 265 13.75 0.64 10.59
C SER A 265 14.18 0.10 9.22
N THR A 266 13.53 -0.98 8.80
CA THR A 266 13.53 -1.40 7.39
C THR A 266 12.43 -0.64 6.68
N VAL A 267 12.74 0.02 5.58
CA VAL A 267 11.80 0.96 4.93
C VAL A 267 11.51 0.55 3.50
N LEU A 268 10.22 0.51 3.16
CA LEU A 268 9.76 0.42 1.77
C LEU A 268 9.02 1.73 1.45
N MET A 269 9.57 2.54 0.53
CA MET A 269 9.01 3.86 0.25
C MET A 269 8.70 4.09 -1.23
N VAL A 270 7.59 4.79 -1.47
CA VAL A 270 7.25 5.37 -2.77
C VAL A 270 7.42 6.88 -2.68
N SER A 271 8.11 7.47 -3.64
CA SER A 271 8.23 8.93 -3.76
C SER A 271 8.32 9.34 -5.23
N HIS A 272 7.71 10.46 -5.57
CA HIS A 272 7.90 11.10 -6.88
C HIS A 272 9.20 11.93 -6.94
N GLY A 273 9.79 12.24 -5.80
CA GLY A 273 11.05 12.97 -5.71
C GLY A 273 12.24 12.05 -5.99
N MET A 274 12.77 12.03 -7.21
CA MET A 274 13.96 11.22 -7.55
C MET A 274 15.17 11.54 -6.66
N GLN A 275 15.33 12.80 -6.27
CA GLN A 275 16.43 13.18 -5.38
C GLN A 275 16.25 12.60 -3.98
N THR A 276 15.00 12.58 -3.46
CA THR A 276 14.68 11.95 -2.18
C THR A 276 15.01 10.44 -2.19
N ILE A 277 14.71 9.76 -3.30
CA ILE A 277 15.04 8.34 -3.48
C ILE A 277 16.57 8.14 -3.51
N ILE A 278 17.29 8.96 -4.27
CA ILE A 278 18.76 8.86 -4.39
C ILE A 278 19.46 9.11 -3.05
N ASP A 279 18.98 10.05 -2.27
CA ASP A 279 19.63 10.49 -1.03
C ASP A 279 19.32 9.58 0.17
N ASN A 280 18.18 8.87 0.16
CA ASN A 280 17.74 8.10 1.33
C ASN A 280 17.70 6.58 1.10
N CYS A 281 17.58 6.10 -0.13
CA CYS A 281 17.44 4.67 -0.39
C CYS A 281 18.78 3.95 -0.52
N THR A 282 18.83 2.71 -0.06
CA THR A 282 19.97 1.79 -0.27
C THR A 282 19.80 1.00 -1.57
N LYS A 283 18.55 0.81 -2.00
CA LYS A 283 18.16 0.04 -3.18
C LYS A 283 16.89 0.59 -3.79
N VAL A 284 16.73 0.46 -5.10
CA VAL A 284 15.53 0.93 -5.82
C VAL A 284 14.99 -0.19 -6.70
N VAL A 285 13.65 -0.32 -6.66
CA VAL A 285 12.86 -1.18 -7.54
C VAL A 285 12.09 -0.28 -8.50
N TRP A 286 12.28 -0.44 -9.80
CA TRP A 286 11.53 0.26 -10.82
C TRP A 286 10.42 -0.62 -11.38
N ILE A 287 9.18 -0.16 -11.22
CA ILE A 287 7.99 -0.83 -11.75
C ILE A 287 7.38 0.01 -12.87
N GLU A 288 7.09 -0.63 -13.99
CA GLU A 288 6.43 -0.01 -15.13
C GLU A 288 5.33 -0.93 -15.68
N GLN A 289 4.12 -0.40 -15.81
CA GLN A 289 2.96 -1.14 -16.30
C GLN A 289 2.77 -2.52 -15.62
N GLY A 290 3.03 -2.56 -14.31
CA GLY A 290 2.95 -3.76 -13.51
C GLY A 290 4.18 -4.69 -13.59
N ASN A 291 5.14 -4.45 -14.46
CA ASN A 291 6.35 -5.26 -14.60
C ASN A 291 7.52 -4.61 -13.86
N MET A 292 8.42 -5.44 -13.33
CA MET A 292 9.65 -4.97 -12.72
C MET A 292 10.72 -4.78 -13.80
N ARG A 293 11.08 -3.52 -14.08
CA ARG A 293 12.06 -3.14 -15.10
C ARG A 293 13.49 -3.29 -14.65
N MET A 294 13.77 -2.84 -13.44
CA MET A 294 15.12 -2.81 -12.90
C MET A 294 15.11 -2.84 -11.38
N ILE A 295 16.16 -3.39 -10.79
CA ILE A 295 16.46 -3.32 -9.36
C ILE A 295 17.95 -3.06 -9.18
N GLY A 296 18.32 -2.25 -8.20
CA GLY A 296 19.73 -2.00 -7.91
C GLY A 296 20.01 -0.70 -7.18
N GLU A 297 21.21 -0.20 -7.36
CA GLU A 297 21.71 1.03 -6.74
C GLU A 297 20.90 2.25 -7.19
N PRO A 298 20.49 3.15 -6.25
CA PRO A 298 19.57 4.26 -6.52
C PRO A 298 19.99 5.16 -7.68
N ARG A 299 21.25 5.53 -7.74
CA ARG A 299 21.77 6.44 -8.81
C ARG A 299 21.68 5.81 -10.18
N ILE A 300 21.96 4.49 -10.28
CA ILE A 300 21.93 3.75 -11.55
C ILE A 300 20.48 3.62 -12.03
N VAL A 301 19.57 3.15 -11.14
CA VAL A 301 18.17 2.92 -11.50
C VAL A 301 17.45 4.23 -11.81
N CYS A 302 17.65 5.28 -11.00
CA CYS A 302 17.04 6.59 -11.25
C CYS A 302 17.58 7.26 -12.53
N LYS A 303 18.88 7.07 -12.84
CA LYS A 303 19.44 7.55 -14.11
C LYS A 303 18.81 6.84 -15.31
N ALA A 304 18.66 5.52 -15.25
CA ALA A 304 18.00 4.75 -16.31
C ALA A 304 16.53 5.17 -16.50
N TYR A 305 15.82 5.38 -15.37
CA TYR A 305 14.45 5.88 -15.38
C TYR A 305 14.32 7.25 -16.08
N ARG A 306 15.14 8.23 -15.68
CA ARG A 306 15.15 9.56 -16.30
C ARG A 306 15.46 9.51 -17.79
N SER A 307 16.44 8.70 -18.19
CA SER A 307 16.82 8.56 -19.60
C SER A 307 15.69 8.01 -20.47
N GLN A 308 14.79 7.18 -19.91
CA GLN A 308 13.64 6.64 -20.67
C GLN A 308 12.54 7.68 -20.88
N TYR A 309 12.40 8.65 -19.97
CA TYR A 309 11.33 9.66 -20.03
C TYR A 309 11.83 11.04 -20.44
N ASN A 310 13.11 11.17 -20.89
CA ASN A 310 13.73 12.43 -21.30
C ASN A 310 13.67 13.54 -20.24
N GLU A 311 13.80 13.17 -18.95
CA GLU A 311 13.90 14.11 -17.83
C GLU A 311 15.35 14.33 -17.36
#